data_7ca53bb512c528dce3dc26ca9c4d1cd8
#
_entry.id   7ca53bb512c528dce3dc26ca9c4d1cd8
#
_cell.length_a   1.000
_cell.length_b   1.000
_cell.length_c   1.000
_cell.angle_alpha   90.00
_cell.angle_beta   90.00
_cell.angle_gamma   90.00
#
_symmetry.space_group_name_H-M   'P 1'
#
loop_
_entity.id
_entity.type
_entity.pdbx_description
1 polymer ?
#
loop_
_entity_poly.entity_id
_entity_poly.type
_entity_poly.pdbx_seq_one_letter_code
_entity_poly.pdbx_strand_id
1 'polypeptide(L)'
;MKSISLKKLILPNLPYLLFVYLFDKVGQAARLAPGADLSGKLLSIGDGFAAAFSSFAPSLHPADLLVGALGAALIRLVVYVKGKNAKKYRRGVEYGSARWGSADDIRPYIDPVFENNVLLTQTERLMMNSRPKQPKYARNKNVLVVGGSGSGKTRFFVKPNLMQMHSSYLVSDPKGTLLLECGKLLERGSPKLGEDGKPVRKNGKLVYEPYRIKVLNTINFKKSMKYNPFAYLRDEKDILKLVNTLIANTKGSGEKSGEDFWVKAERLLYCALIGYIHYEAPDAERNFTTLLEMINASEAREDDSEFQSPVDLMFERLEEKDPEHFAVKQYKKFLLSAGKTRSSILISCGARLAPFDIKELRELMESDELELDTLGDRKTALFIITSDTDPTFDFVTAMIVSQLFNLLCTKADDEYGGRLPIHVRCLLDEVANITIPNLERLISVLRSREISACLVVQAQSQLKAIYKEHADTIIGNCDTTLFLGGKEKTTLKEISEVLGKETIDSFNTSENRGRDVSHGLNYQKLGKELMSQDEIAVMDGGKCILQLRGVRPFFSDKYDITKHPKYKYLSDYDKKNTFDIEKFLKRQRRPVIIKPDTVFDYYEIDAADLQEVTE
;
A
#
# COMPACT_ATOMS: atom_id res chain seq x y z
N MET A 1 -36.31 20.65 7.52
CA MET A 1 -36.83 20.52 8.89
C MET A 1 -36.98 19.04 9.23
N LYS A 2 -36.21 18.52 10.21
CA LYS A 2 -36.33 17.12 10.64
C LYS A 2 -37.66 16.95 11.38
N SER A 3 -38.53 16.08 10.91
CA SER A 3 -39.76 15.73 11.60
C SER A 3 -39.44 15.11 12.97
N ILE A 4 -39.71 15.84 14.03
CA ILE A 4 -39.57 15.34 15.40
C ILE A 4 -40.68 14.30 15.59
N SER A 5 -40.33 13.02 15.79
CA SER A 5 -41.33 11.99 16.01
C SER A 5 -42.07 12.28 17.32
N LEU A 6 -43.42 12.32 17.28
CA LEU A 6 -44.27 12.58 18.43
C LEU A 6 -43.95 11.70 19.65
N LYS A 7 -43.53 10.44 19.42
CA LYS A 7 -43.10 9.52 20.47
C LYS A 7 -41.87 10.02 21.25
N LYS A 8 -40.95 10.74 20.61
CA LYS A 8 -39.77 11.31 21.28
C LYS A 8 -40.08 12.55 22.11
N LEU A 9 -41.22 13.19 21.84
CA LEU A 9 -41.67 14.34 22.60
C LEU A 9 -42.53 13.92 23.80
N ILE A 10 -43.44 12.95 23.65
CA ILE A 10 -44.44 12.57 24.66
C ILE A 10 -43.82 11.67 25.75
N LEU A 11 -43.13 10.60 25.39
CA LEU A 11 -42.63 9.61 26.36
C LEU A 11 -41.75 10.18 27.48
N PRO A 12 -40.75 11.07 27.20
CA PRO A 12 -39.91 11.66 28.24
C PRO A 12 -40.65 12.68 29.14
N ASN A 13 -41.80 13.16 28.70
CA ASN A 13 -42.58 14.18 29.44
C ASN A 13 -43.70 13.59 30.27
N LEU A 14 -44.06 12.32 30.06
CA LEU A 14 -45.13 11.65 30.81
C LEU A 14 -44.94 11.71 32.33
N PRO A 15 -43.76 11.50 32.93
CA PRO A 15 -43.56 11.62 34.37
C PRO A 15 -43.84 13.01 34.93
N TYR A 16 -43.70 14.06 34.10
CA TYR A 16 -43.91 15.45 34.56
C TYR A 16 -45.40 15.80 34.73
N LEU A 17 -46.32 15.03 34.18
CA LEU A 17 -47.75 15.18 34.43
C LEU A 17 -48.09 14.98 35.91
N LEU A 18 -47.41 14.09 36.60
CA LEU A 18 -47.53 13.93 38.04
C LEU A 18 -47.16 15.22 38.80
N PHE A 19 -46.10 15.88 38.36
CA PHE A 19 -45.67 17.15 38.96
C PHE A 19 -46.61 18.29 38.63
N VAL A 20 -47.24 18.32 37.44
CA VAL A 20 -48.32 19.28 37.13
C VAL A 20 -49.43 19.12 38.14
N TYR A 21 -49.91 17.89 38.41
CA TYR A 21 -50.93 17.61 39.39
C TYR A 21 -50.52 18.02 40.82
N LEU A 22 -49.31 17.68 41.27
CA LEU A 22 -48.85 18.02 42.61
C LEU A 22 -48.75 19.53 42.82
N PHE A 23 -48.20 20.28 41.85
CA PHE A 23 -48.10 21.74 41.96
C PHE A 23 -49.45 22.43 41.71
N ASP A 24 -50.38 21.83 40.97
CA ASP A 24 -51.81 22.28 40.92
C ASP A 24 -52.42 22.22 42.31
N LYS A 25 -52.23 21.12 43.04
CA LYS A 25 -52.65 20.99 44.43
C LYS A 25 -52.00 22.00 45.36
N VAL A 26 -50.73 22.34 45.15
CA VAL A 26 -50.04 23.42 45.91
C VAL A 26 -50.67 24.76 45.59
N GLY A 27 -50.96 25.06 44.34
CA GLY A 27 -51.70 26.28 43.94
C GLY A 27 -53.11 26.35 44.58
N GLN A 28 -53.84 25.23 44.55
CA GLN A 28 -55.15 25.10 45.19
C GLN A 28 -55.07 25.32 46.71
N ALA A 29 -54.06 24.75 47.38
CA ALA A 29 -53.81 24.92 48.80
C ALA A 29 -53.53 26.39 49.16
N ALA A 30 -52.69 27.07 48.41
CA ALA A 30 -52.40 28.50 48.61
C ALA A 30 -53.57 29.40 48.39
N ARG A 31 -54.46 29.03 47.45
CA ARG A 31 -55.73 29.78 47.20
C ARG A 31 -56.77 29.57 48.29
N LEU A 32 -56.87 28.32 48.79
CA LEU A 32 -57.88 27.96 49.83
C LEU A 32 -57.41 28.27 51.26
N ALA A 33 -56.18 28.59 51.45
CA ALA A 33 -55.65 28.93 52.79
C ALA A 33 -56.36 30.17 53.36
N PRO A 34 -56.79 30.11 54.61
CA PRO A 34 -57.43 31.25 55.28
C PRO A 34 -56.40 32.37 55.52
N GLY A 35 -56.77 33.63 55.24
CA GLY A 35 -55.94 34.81 55.44
C GLY A 35 -56.24 35.92 54.46
N ALA A 36 -56.24 37.19 54.94
CA ALA A 36 -56.51 38.36 54.11
C ALA A 36 -55.26 38.84 53.36
N ASP A 37 -54.08 38.53 53.88
CA ASP A 37 -52.75 38.91 53.32
C ASP A 37 -51.91 37.70 53.06
N LEU A 38 -50.77 37.90 52.38
CA LEU A 38 -49.85 36.83 51.98
C LEU A 38 -49.21 36.11 53.18
N SER A 39 -48.92 36.85 54.26
CA SER A 39 -48.35 36.30 55.51
C SER A 39 -49.35 35.44 56.26
N GLY A 40 -50.62 35.85 56.34
CA GLY A 40 -51.70 35.07 56.94
C GLY A 40 -51.97 33.76 56.19
N LYS A 41 -51.96 33.79 54.87
CA LYS A 41 -52.10 32.59 54.03
C LYS A 41 -50.90 31.64 54.16
N LEU A 42 -49.69 32.16 54.36
CA LEU A 42 -48.50 31.36 54.57
C LEU A 42 -48.48 30.62 55.91
N LEU A 43 -48.99 31.30 56.98
CA LEU A 43 -49.14 30.72 58.30
C LEU A 43 -50.22 29.63 58.36
N SER A 44 -51.30 29.76 57.59
CA SER A 44 -52.39 28.79 57.50
C SER A 44 -52.36 27.87 56.30
N ILE A 45 -51.17 27.73 55.64
CA ILE A 45 -50.97 26.90 54.45
C ILE A 45 -51.32 25.42 54.69
N GLY A 46 -51.13 24.94 55.95
CA GLY A 46 -51.53 23.59 56.35
C GLY A 46 -53.01 23.31 56.22
N ASP A 47 -53.87 24.26 56.65
CA ASP A 47 -55.32 24.16 56.48
C ASP A 47 -55.73 24.22 55.01
N GLY A 48 -55.00 25.02 54.24
CA GLY A 48 -55.15 25.05 52.76
C GLY A 48 -54.81 23.71 52.12
N PHE A 49 -53.75 23.00 52.57
CA PHE A 49 -53.44 21.64 52.10
C PHE A 49 -54.55 20.65 52.51
N ALA A 50 -55.05 20.69 53.73
CA ALA A 50 -56.11 19.83 54.17
C ALA A 50 -57.40 20.03 53.30
N ALA A 51 -57.72 21.28 52.98
CA ALA A 51 -58.83 21.61 52.11
C ALA A 51 -58.57 21.16 50.64
N ALA A 52 -57.40 21.35 50.12
CA ALA A 52 -57.02 20.95 48.74
C ALA A 52 -57.01 19.44 48.53
N PHE A 53 -56.62 18.66 49.55
CA PHE A 53 -56.57 17.19 49.50
C PHE A 53 -57.78 16.50 50.04
N SER A 54 -58.84 17.26 50.40
CA SER A 54 -60.20 16.71 50.71
C SER A 54 -60.79 15.97 49.49
N SER A 55 -60.33 16.32 48.32
CA SER A 55 -60.60 15.60 47.07
C SER A 55 -59.32 15.38 46.30
N PHE A 56 -59.14 14.17 45.70
CA PHE A 56 -58.03 13.86 44.84
C PHE A 56 -58.20 14.36 43.40
N ALA A 57 -59.33 14.92 43.04
CA ALA A 57 -59.58 15.53 41.74
C ALA A 57 -58.62 16.75 41.54
N PRO A 58 -58.01 16.97 40.35
CA PRO A 58 -57.21 18.16 40.05
C PRO A 58 -58.10 19.42 40.13
N SER A 59 -57.55 20.56 40.51
CA SER A 59 -58.20 21.85 40.44
C SER A 59 -58.32 22.28 38.98
N LEU A 60 -59.51 22.67 38.58
CA LEU A 60 -59.76 23.25 37.24
C LEU A 60 -59.68 24.78 37.24
N HIS A 61 -59.28 25.38 38.35
CA HIS A 61 -59.08 26.82 38.44
C HIS A 61 -57.84 27.27 37.64
N PRO A 62 -57.95 28.29 36.77
CA PRO A 62 -56.82 28.68 35.88
C PRO A 62 -55.52 29.05 36.60
N ALA A 63 -55.62 29.69 37.77
CA ALA A 63 -54.44 30.05 38.55
C ALA A 63 -53.73 28.82 39.13
N ASP A 64 -54.44 27.79 39.59
CA ASP A 64 -53.86 26.57 40.14
C ASP A 64 -53.19 25.72 39.05
N LEU A 65 -53.87 25.63 37.90
CA LEU A 65 -53.26 24.97 36.69
C LEU A 65 -52.03 25.69 36.21
N LEU A 66 -51.98 27.03 36.27
CA LEU A 66 -50.77 27.79 35.92
C LEU A 66 -49.60 27.46 36.88
N VAL A 67 -49.86 27.39 38.19
CA VAL A 67 -48.87 26.99 39.18
C VAL A 67 -48.39 25.56 38.92
N GLY A 68 -49.33 24.66 38.58
CA GLY A 68 -49.01 23.29 38.19
C GLY A 68 -48.06 23.21 36.99
N ALA A 69 -48.38 23.93 35.93
CA ALA A 69 -47.57 23.97 34.72
C ALA A 69 -46.20 24.60 34.94
N LEU A 70 -46.11 25.72 35.65
CA LEU A 70 -44.86 26.41 35.98
C LEU A 70 -43.97 25.57 36.90
N GLY A 71 -44.53 24.93 37.92
CA GLY A 71 -43.79 24.04 38.82
C GLY A 71 -43.22 22.83 38.11
N ALA A 72 -43.99 22.17 37.26
CA ALA A 72 -43.52 21.05 36.43
C ALA A 72 -42.45 21.48 35.42
N ALA A 73 -42.60 22.64 34.79
CA ALA A 73 -41.63 23.22 33.88
C ALA A 73 -40.28 23.52 34.58
N LEU A 74 -40.36 24.07 35.82
CA LEU A 74 -39.18 24.34 36.64
C LEU A 74 -38.40 23.04 36.98
N ILE A 75 -39.12 22.00 37.44
CA ILE A 75 -38.53 20.69 37.73
C ILE A 75 -37.86 20.12 36.46
N ARG A 76 -38.58 20.20 35.33
CA ARG A 76 -38.03 19.74 34.06
C ARG A 76 -36.77 20.50 33.68
N LEU A 77 -36.72 21.81 33.86
CA LEU A 77 -35.54 22.65 33.62
C LEU A 77 -34.37 22.22 34.51
N VAL A 78 -34.60 22.01 35.81
CA VAL A 78 -33.60 21.55 36.75
C VAL A 78 -33.05 20.17 36.34
N VAL A 79 -33.91 19.22 35.99
CA VAL A 79 -33.50 17.89 35.49
C VAL A 79 -32.73 18.00 34.20
N TYR A 80 -33.16 18.88 33.27
CA TYR A 80 -32.44 19.13 32.03
C TYR A 80 -31.03 19.70 32.27
N VAL A 81 -30.90 20.72 33.10
CA VAL A 81 -29.62 21.35 33.44
C VAL A 81 -28.70 20.36 34.17
N LYS A 82 -29.23 19.59 35.14
CA LYS A 82 -28.46 18.52 35.79
C LYS A 82 -28.02 17.44 34.78
N GLY A 83 -28.91 17.03 33.88
CA GLY A 83 -28.59 16.05 32.85
C GLY A 83 -27.53 16.56 31.84
N LYS A 84 -27.59 17.86 31.47
CA LYS A 84 -26.61 18.49 30.59
C LYS A 84 -25.23 18.64 31.26
N ASN A 85 -25.22 18.93 32.55
CA ASN A 85 -24.01 19.11 33.33
C ASN A 85 -23.52 17.82 34.02
N ALA A 86 -24.21 16.69 33.83
CA ALA A 86 -23.81 15.40 34.37
C ALA A 86 -22.47 14.99 33.76
N LYS A 87 -21.47 14.78 34.58
CA LYS A 87 -20.16 14.22 34.16
C LYS A 87 -20.43 12.86 33.51
N LYS A 88 -20.04 12.72 32.23
CA LYS A 88 -20.12 11.44 31.50
C LYS A 88 -18.97 10.55 31.98
N TYR A 89 -19.23 9.72 32.99
CA TYR A 89 -18.27 8.70 33.41
C TYR A 89 -18.27 7.55 32.37
N ARG A 90 -17.13 7.33 31.74
CA ARG A 90 -16.90 6.19 30.83
C ARG A 90 -16.37 5.03 31.68
N ARG A 91 -17.26 4.31 32.36
CA ARG A 91 -16.87 3.17 33.22
C ARG A 91 -16.19 2.07 32.40
N GLY A 92 -15.00 1.62 32.84
CA GLY A 92 -14.22 0.56 32.20
C GLY A 92 -13.45 0.98 30.96
N VAL A 93 -13.47 2.28 30.59
CA VAL A 93 -12.72 2.85 29.46
C VAL A 93 -12.16 4.23 29.76
N GLU A 94 -11.91 4.52 31.05
CA GLU A 94 -11.49 5.84 31.53
C GLU A 94 -10.13 6.24 30.97
N TYR A 95 -9.19 5.29 30.86
CA TYR A 95 -7.83 5.49 30.42
C TYR A 95 -7.56 4.96 28.99
N GLY A 96 -8.46 4.13 28.47
CA GLY A 96 -8.36 3.59 27.11
C GLY A 96 -9.43 2.55 26.85
N SER A 97 -9.80 2.40 25.58
CA SER A 97 -10.80 1.44 25.11
C SER A 97 -10.20 0.40 24.16
N ALA A 98 -8.87 0.24 24.14
CA ALA A 98 -8.22 -0.76 23.29
C ALA A 98 -8.68 -2.16 23.70
N ARG A 99 -8.86 -3.01 22.73
CA ARG A 99 -9.14 -4.45 22.87
C ARG A 99 -8.73 -5.18 21.62
N TRP A 100 -8.48 -6.44 21.74
CA TRP A 100 -8.29 -7.30 20.57
C TRP A 100 -9.60 -7.45 19.78
N GLY A 101 -9.46 -7.58 18.47
CA GLY A 101 -10.55 -7.82 17.55
C GLY A 101 -11.12 -9.23 17.70
N SER A 102 -12.37 -9.39 17.31
CA SER A 102 -13.09 -10.66 17.27
C SER A 102 -13.48 -11.02 15.83
N ALA A 103 -13.96 -12.25 15.64
CA ALA A 103 -14.44 -12.71 14.34
C ALA A 103 -15.56 -11.82 13.77
N ASP A 104 -16.38 -11.18 14.63
CA ASP A 104 -17.44 -10.27 14.19
C ASP A 104 -16.89 -8.94 13.66
N ASP A 105 -15.75 -8.47 14.20
CA ASP A 105 -15.12 -7.22 13.75
C ASP A 105 -14.58 -7.36 12.32
N ILE A 106 -14.05 -8.53 11.93
CA ILE A 106 -13.48 -8.77 10.59
C ILE A 106 -14.48 -9.32 9.56
N ARG A 107 -15.55 -9.98 10.00
CA ARG A 107 -16.55 -10.63 9.11
C ARG A 107 -17.03 -9.75 7.94
N PRO A 108 -17.31 -8.42 8.12
CA PRO A 108 -17.78 -7.57 7.03
C PRO A 108 -16.74 -7.34 5.92
N TYR A 109 -15.47 -7.67 6.16
CA TYR A 109 -14.35 -7.45 5.25
C TYR A 109 -13.91 -8.73 4.52
N ILE A 110 -14.55 -9.87 4.81
CA ILE A 110 -14.23 -11.17 4.23
C ILE A 110 -15.21 -11.47 3.08
N ASP A 111 -14.65 -11.92 1.93
CA ASP A 111 -15.46 -12.50 0.86
C ASP A 111 -15.80 -13.96 1.20
N PRO A 112 -17.06 -14.40 1.00
CA PRO A 112 -17.46 -15.79 1.23
C PRO A 112 -16.66 -16.80 0.41
N VAL A 113 -16.22 -16.44 -0.79
CA VAL A 113 -15.36 -17.27 -1.64
C VAL A 113 -13.91 -17.14 -1.16
N PHE A 114 -13.32 -18.26 -0.75
CA PHE A 114 -11.98 -18.26 -0.16
C PHE A 114 -10.93 -17.62 -1.05
N GLU A 115 -10.96 -17.93 -2.34
CA GLU A 115 -10.00 -17.45 -3.34
C GLU A 115 -10.07 -15.95 -3.55
N ASN A 116 -11.19 -15.30 -3.29
CA ASN A 116 -11.40 -13.87 -3.49
C ASN A 116 -10.90 -13.01 -2.32
N ASN A 117 -10.00 -13.54 -1.52
CA ASN A 117 -9.47 -12.83 -0.35
C ASN A 117 -7.95 -12.74 -0.37
N VAL A 118 -7.44 -11.65 0.17
CA VAL A 118 -6.06 -11.55 0.67
C VAL A 118 -5.99 -12.29 2.00
N LEU A 119 -5.09 -13.25 2.12
CA LEU A 119 -4.83 -13.97 3.36
C LEU A 119 -3.91 -13.13 4.23
N LEU A 120 -4.37 -12.76 5.42
CA LEU A 120 -3.62 -11.92 6.35
C LEU A 120 -3.05 -12.75 7.50
N THR A 121 -3.90 -13.57 8.11
CA THR A 121 -3.54 -14.48 9.20
C THR A 121 -4.27 -15.81 9.02
N GLN A 122 -4.22 -16.68 9.99
CA GLN A 122 -4.96 -17.97 9.92
C GLN A 122 -6.49 -17.77 9.79
N THR A 123 -7.02 -16.73 10.40
CA THR A 123 -8.47 -16.46 10.50
C THR A 123 -8.90 -15.20 9.77
N GLU A 124 -8.10 -14.16 9.78
CA GLU A 124 -8.43 -12.86 9.19
C GLU A 124 -8.05 -12.82 7.71
N ARG A 125 -8.98 -12.30 6.92
CA ARG A 125 -8.86 -12.15 5.46
C ARG A 125 -9.45 -10.82 5.01
N LEU A 126 -9.03 -10.34 3.86
CA LEU A 126 -9.56 -9.11 3.26
C LEU A 126 -10.05 -9.39 1.85
N MET A 127 -11.34 -9.14 1.60
CA MET A 127 -11.94 -9.31 0.26
C MET A 127 -11.19 -8.53 -0.82
N MET A 128 -11.03 -9.12 -2.01
CA MET A 128 -10.45 -8.45 -3.18
C MET A 128 -11.38 -7.41 -3.79
N ASN A 129 -12.70 -7.49 -3.55
CA ASN A 129 -13.64 -6.51 -4.06
C ASN A 129 -13.33 -5.10 -3.52
N SER A 130 -12.98 -4.17 -4.42
CA SER A 130 -12.66 -2.78 -4.09
C SER A 130 -13.92 -1.93 -3.88
N ARG A 131 -15.11 -2.41 -4.30
CA ARG A 131 -16.40 -1.72 -4.22
C ARG A 131 -17.47 -2.62 -3.60
N PRO A 132 -17.40 -2.92 -2.28
CA PRO A 132 -18.40 -3.71 -1.60
C PRO A 132 -19.75 -2.97 -1.57
N LYS A 133 -20.86 -3.72 -1.42
CA LYS A 133 -22.22 -3.16 -1.34
C LYS A 133 -22.35 -2.01 -0.32
N GLN A 134 -21.59 -2.06 0.77
CA GLN A 134 -21.50 -0.98 1.75
C GLN A 134 -20.12 -0.31 1.66
N PRO A 135 -20.00 0.92 1.13
CA PRO A 135 -18.72 1.62 0.91
C PRO A 135 -17.86 1.79 2.17
N LYS A 136 -18.47 1.79 3.36
CA LYS A 136 -17.72 1.90 4.63
C LYS A 136 -16.77 0.73 4.89
N TYR A 137 -16.99 -0.43 4.24
CA TYR A 137 -16.12 -1.60 4.34
C TYR A 137 -15.07 -1.67 3.24
N ALA A 138 -15.07 -0.72 2.31
CA ALA A 138 -14.05 -0.66 1.27
C ALA A 138 -12.68 -0.34 1.88
N ARG A 139 -11.68 -1.20 1.60
CA ARG A 139 -10.27 -1.01 1.99
C ARG A 139 -9.40 -1.09 0.75
N ASN A 140 -8.27 -0.40 0.77
CA ASN A 140 -7.25 -0.66 -0.24
C ASN A 140 -6.62 -2.04 0.00
N LYS A 141 -5.88 -2.56 -0.97
CA LYS A 141 -5.23 -3.87 -0.88
C LYS A 141 -3.72 -3.73 -0.66
N ASN A 142 -3.27 -2.49 -0.37
CA ASN A 142 -1.89 -2.27 0.03
C ASN A 142 -1.68 -2.82 1.43
N VAL A 143 -0.61 -3.60 1.57
CA VAL A 143 -0.28 -4.27 2.82
C VAL A 143 1.18 -3.97 3.16
N LEU A 144 1.42 -3.49 4.35
CA LEU A 144 2.75 -3.42 4.93
C LEU A 144 2.99 -4.68 5.78
N VAL A 145 3.95 -5.48 5.39
CA VAL A 145 4.38 -6.67 6.14
C VAL A 145 5.71 -6.38 6.80
N VAL A 146 5.73 -6.42 8.12
CA VAL A 146 6.93 -6.13 8.91
C VAL A 146 7.34 -7.39 9.67
N GLY A 147 8.60 -7.78 9.52
CA GLY A 147 9.11 -8.93 10.25
C GLY A 147 10.60 -9.12 10.09
N GLY A 148 11.30 -9.32 11.18
CA GLY A 148 12.74 -9.54 11.20
C GLY A 148 13.18 -10.73 10.32
N SER A 149 14.49 -10.91 10.17
CA SER A 149 15.03 -12.08 9.47
C SER A 149 14.55 -13.37 10.14
N GLY A 150 14.12 -14.34 9.35
CA GLY A 150 13.59 -15.61 9.87
C GLY A 150 12.15 -15.55 10.40
N SER A 151 11.46 -14.40 10.40
CA SER A 151 10.05 -14.30 10.85
C SER A 151 9.06 -15.02 9.95
N GLY A 152 9.50 -15.47 8.77
CA GLY A 152 8.70 -16.24 7.82
C GLY A 152 7.80 -15.39 6.91
N LYS A 153 8.18 -14.14 6.61
CA LYS A 153 7.45 -13.24 5.70
C LYS A 153 7.00 -13.93 4.40
N THR A 154 7.93 -14.56 3.73
CA THR A 154 7.68 -15.28 2.48
C THR A 154 6.73 -16.48 2.69
N ARG A 155 6.96 -17.30 3.73
CA ARG A 155 6.19 -18.52 4.01
C ARG A 155 4.76 -18.24 4.47
N PHE A 156 4.59 -17.28 5.38
CA PHE A 156 3.30 -17.04 6.03
C PHE A 156 2.43 -16.00 5.31
N PHE A 157 3.03 -15.18 4.41
CA PHE A 157 2.28 -14.14 3.73
C PHE A 157 2.44 -14.18 2.20
N VAL A 158 3.66 -14.12 1.65
CA VAL A 158 3.86 -13.98 0.19
C VAL A 158 3.34 -15.22 -0.55
N LYS A 159 3.81 -16.42 -0.18
CA LYS A 159 3.39 -17.69 -0.79
C LYS A 159 1.88 -17.93 -0.72
N PRO A 160 1.22 -17.85 0.45
CA PRO A 160 -0.22 -18.07 0.53
C PRO A 160 -1.02 -17.13 -0.37
N ASN A 161 -0.60 -15.86 -0.47
CA ASN A 161 -1.27 -14.88 -1.32
C ASN A 161 -1.01 -15.11 -2.82
N LEU A 162 0.16 -15.61 -3.21
CA LEU A 162 0.44 -16.03 -4.58
C LEU A 162 -0.42 -17.26 -4.95
N MET A 163 -0.63 -18.20 -4.01
CA MET A 163 -1.47 -19.39 -4.20
C MET A 163 -2.96 -19.06 -4.37
N GLN A 164 -3.42 -17.88 -3.96
CA GLN A 164 -4.81 -17.45 -4.19
C GLN A 164 -5.14 -17.33 -5.68
N MET A 165 -4.19 -16.88 -6.51
CA MET A 165 -4.32 -16.85 -7.97
C MET A 165 -5.49 -15.99 -8.48
N HIS A 166 -5.88 -14.97 -7.73
CA HIS A 166 -6.99 -14.08 -8.09
C HIS A 166 -6.57 -12.88 -8.98
N SER A 167 -5.28 -12.55 -9.03
CA SER A 167 -4.73 -11.35 -9.66
C SER A 167 -3.62 -11.70 -10.66
N SER A 168 -3.18 -10.75 -11.46
CA SER A 168 -1.83 -10.77 -11.99
C SER A 168 -0.85 -10.38 -10.88
N TYR A 169 0.38 -10.87 -10.97
CA TYR A 169 1.38 -10.68 -9.92
C TYR A 169 2.68 -10.14 -10.49
N LEU A 170 3.25 -9.14 -9.80
CA LEU A 170 4.67 -8.83 -9.82
C LEU A 170 5.25 -9.35 -8.50
N VAL A 171 6.27 -10.18 -8.56
CA VAL A 171 6.89 -10.82 -7.38
C VAL A 171 8.37 -10.52 -7.38
N SER A 172 8.87 -9.77 -6.40
CA SER A 172 10.31 -9.78 -6.14
C SER A 172 10.67 -11.05 -5.37
N ASP A 173 11.66 -11.78 -5.84
CA ASP A 173 12.08 -13.08 -5.32
C ASP A 173 13.61 -13.09 -5.11
N PRO A 174 14.11 -12.50 -3.99
CA PRO A 174 15.54 -12.30 -3.75
C PRO A 174 16.41 -13.57 -3.79
N LYS A 175 15.79 -14.74 -3.78
CA LYS A 175 16.49 -16.05 -3.80
C LYS A 175 16.11 -16.93 -4.98
N GLY A 176 15.16 -16.53 -5.78
CA GLY A 176 14.60 -17.35 -6.86
C GLY A 176 13.82 -18.58 -6.38
N THR A 177 13.52 -18.66 -5.08
CA THR A 177 12.85 -19.82 -4.49
C THR A 177 11.35 -19.84 -4.73
N LEU A 178 10.70 -18.65 -4.76
CA LEU A 178 9.26 -18.54 -4.98
C LEU A 178 8.84 -19.08 -6.34
N LEU A 179 9.59 -18.75 -7.39
CA LEU A 179 9.33 -19.26 -8.74
C LEU A 179 9.51 -20.78 -8.80
N LEU A 180 10.59 -21.33 -8.20
CA LEU A 180 10.83 -22.77 -8.17
C LEU A 180 9.69 -23.53 -7.45
N GLU A 181 9.18 -22.94 -6.37
CA GLU A 181 8.19 -23.57 -5.51
C GLU A 181 6.75 -23.43 -6.02
N CYS A 182 6.40 -22.29 -6.61
CA CYS A 182 5.04 -21.95 -7.03
C CYS A 182 4.84 -21.99 -8.56
N GLY A 183 5.90 -22.03 -9.35
CA GLY A 183 5.80 -21.86 -10.81
C GLY A 183 4.93 -22.92 -11.48
N LYS A 184 4.99 -24.19 -11.09
CA LYS A 184 4.11 -25.24 -11.64
C LYS A 184 2.64 -25.05 -11.28
N LEU A 185 2.34 -24.53 -10.09
CA LEU A 185 0.98 -24.16 -9.72
C LEU A 185 0.44 -23.08 -10.67
N LEU A 186 1.24 -22.07 -10.97
CA LEU A 186 0.88 -20.97 -11.87
C LEU A 186 0.79 -21.44 -13.34
N GLU A 187 1.70 -22.33 -13.78
CA GLU A 187 1.64 -22.97 -15.10
C GLU A 187 0.38 -23.81 -15.27
N ARG A 188 -0.07 -24.49 -14.23
CA ARG A 188 -1.36 -25.19 -14.20
C ARG A 188 -2.54 -24.23 -14.35
N GLY A 189 -2.48 -23.08 -13.67
CA GLY A 189 -3.49 -22.05 -13.69
C GLY A 189 -4.66 -22.27 -12.73
N SER A 190 -5.62 -21.36 -12.81
CA SER A 190 -6.90 -21.40 -12.09
C SER A 190 -8.02 -21.94 -12.97
N PRO A 191 -9.10 -22.52 -12.42
CA PRO A 191 -10.27 -22.87 -13.21
C PRO A 191 -10.78 -21.65 -13.98
N LYS A 192 -10.99 -21.79 -15.28
CA LYS A 192 -11.59 -20.75 -16.11
C LYS A 192 -13.04 -20.55 -15.68
N LEU A 193 -13.43 -19.30 -15.41
CA LEU A 193 -14.81 -18.95 -15.09
C LEU A 193 -15.55 -18.53 -16.35
N GLY A 194 -16.80 -18.96 -16.49
CA GLY A 194 -17.72 -18.48 -17.52
C GLY A 194 -18.30 -17.11 -17.16
N GLU A 195 -19.11 -16.56 -18.04
CA GLU A 195 -19.82 -15.28 -17.82
C GLU A 195 -20.74 -15.31 -16.59
N ASP A 196 -21.24 -16.51 -16.25
CA ASP A 196 -22.05 -16.77 -15.04
C ASP A 196 -21.23 -16.89 -13.75
N GLY A 197 -19.89 -16.71 -13.82
CA GLY A 197 -18.96 -16.83 -12.70
C GLY A 197 -18.72 -18.28 -12.23
N LYS A 198 -19.25 -19.28 -12.94
CA LYS A 198 -19.03 -20.71 -12.60
C LYS A 198 -17.86 -21.29 -13.38
N PRO A 199 -17.16 -22.31 -12.80
CA PRO A 199 -16.07 -22.97 -13.49
C PRO A 199 -16.52 -23.67 -14.78
N VAL A 200 -15.87 -23.33 -15.91
CA VAL A 200 -16.11 -23.94 -17.21
C VAL A 200 -15.68 -25.40 -17.21
N ARG A 201 -16.53 -26.28 -17.73
CA ARG A 201 -16.22 -27.71 -17.92
C ARG A 201 -16.32 -28.07 -19.41
N LYS A 202 -15.33 -28.80 -19.90
CA LYS A 202 -15.34 -29.41 -21.25
C LYS A 202 -15.21 -30.92 -21.09
N ASN A 203 -16.16 -31.66 -21.63
CA ASN A 203 -16.22 -33.14 -21.45
C ASN A 203 -16.16 -33.57 -19.96
N GLY A 204 -16.89 -32.87 -19.08
CA GLY A 204 -16.94 -33.15 -17.64
C GLY A 204 -15.69 -32.69 -16.85
N LYS A 205 -14.60 -32.34 -17.50
CA LYS A 205 -13.35 -31.89 -16.87
C LYS A 205 -13.29 -30.38 -16.77
N LEU A 206 -12.72 -29.85 -15.66
CA LEU A 206 -12.48 -28.41 -15.49
C LEU A 206 -11.48 -27.92 -16.52
N VAL A 207 -11.79 -26.79 -17.14
CA VAL A 207 -10.86 -26.05 -18.00
C VAL A 207 -10.05 -25.12 -17.12
N TYR A 208 -8.73 -25.18 -17.23
CA TYR A 208 -7.81 -24.31 -16.50
C TYR A 208 -7.26 -23.23 -17.42
N GLU A 209 -7.08 -22.04 -16.88
CA GLU A 209 -6.43 -20.92 -17.54
C GLU A 209 -5.06 -20.70 -16.90
N PRO A 210 -3.96 -21.07 -17.61
CA PRO A 210 -2.60 -20.90 -17.08
C PRO A 210 -2.21 -19.44 -16.97
N TYR A 211 -1.34 -19.14 -16.01
CA TYR A 211 -0.68 -17.84 -15.97
C TYR A 211 0.37 -17.75 -17.08
N ARG A 212 0.49 -16.55 -17.64
CA ARG A 212 1.66 -16.19 -18.43
C ARG A 212 2.79 -15.90 -17.44
N ILE A 213 3.78 -16.78 -17.40
CA ILE A 213 4.93 -16.62 -16.51
C ILE A 213 6.01 -15.83 -17.24
N LYS A 214 6.47 -14.76 -16.60
CA LYS A 214 7.59 -13.93 -17.05
C LYS A 214 8.68 -13.95 -15.97
N VAL A 215 9.94 -13.98 -16.38
CA VAL A 215 11.07 -14.14 -15.46
C VAL A 215 12.17 -13.17 -15.85
N LEU A 216 12.53 -12.28 -14.95
CA LEU A 216 13.79 -11.56 -14.98
C LEU A 216 14.71 -12.13 -13.90
N ASN A 217 15.93 -12.48 -14.24
CA ASN A 217 16.89 -13.07 -13.31
C ASN A 217 18.26 -12.42 -13.49
N THR A 218 18.64 -11.58 -12.53
CA THR A 218 19.96 -10.92 -12.53
C THR A 218 21.04 -11.72 -11.78
N ILE A 219 20.67 -12.82 -11.09
CA ILE A 219 21.64 -13.75 -10.50
C ILE A 219 22.20 -14.67 -11.58
N ASN A 220 21.35 -15.10 -12.52
CA ASN A 220 21.74 -15.97 -13.62
C ASN A 220 21.05 -15.52 -14.90
N PHE A 221 21.72 -14.71 -15.68
CA PHE A 221 21.20 -14.12 -16.92
C PHE A 221 20.73 -15.16 -17.95
N LYS A 222 21.33 -16.37 -17.95
CA LYS A 222 20.89 -17.46 -18.85
C LYS A 222 19.48 -17.99 -18.53
N LYS A 223 19.02 -17.74 -17.30
CA LYS A 223 17.68 -18.10 -16.80
C LYS A 223 16.73 -16.91 -16.77
N SER A 224 16.94 -15.94 -17.64
CA SER A 224 16.17 -14.70 -17.71
C SER A 224 15.52 -14.53 -19.08
N MET A 225 14.39 -13.84 -19.10
CA MET A 225 13.84 -13.16 -20.27
C MET A 225 14.48 -11.78 -20.40
N LYS A 226 14.44 -11.21 -21.59
CA LYS A 226 14.99 -9.88 -21.87
C LYS A 226 14.03 -8.77 -21.41
N TYR A 227 14.62 -7.66 -20.97
CA TYR A 227 13.90 -6.45 -20.55
C TYR A 227 14.58 -5.22 -21.12
N ASN A 228 13.88 -4.46 -21.92
CA ASN A 228 14.37 -3.21 -22.45
C ASN A 228 13.48 -2.04 -22.00
N PRO A 229 13.95 -1.15 -21.09
CA PRO A 229 13.14 -0.03 -20.62
C PRO A 229 12.81 1.00 -21.71
N PHE A 230 13.55 1.06 -22.82
CA PHE A 230 13.24 1.95 -23.94
C PHE A 230 11.95 1.53 -24.65
N ALA A 231 11.58 0.25 -24.63
CA ALA A 231 10.32 -0.25 -25.22
C ALA A 231 9.06 0.36 -24.56
N TYR A 232 9.22 0.96 -23.38
CA TYR A 232 8.11 1.55 -22.60
C TYR A 232 8.14 3.07 -22.54
N LEU A 233 9.04 3.72 -23.29
CA LEU A 233 9.06 5.17 -23.44
C LEU A 233 8.03 5.58 -24.49
N ARG A 234 7.12 6.48 -24.14
CA ARG A 234 6.05 6.96 -25.02
C ARG A 234 6.19 8.47 -25.29
N ASP A 235 6.72 9.19 -24.33
CA ASP A 235 6.89 10.63 -24.36
C ASP A 235 8.09 11.09 -23.51
N GLU A 236 8.37 12.39 -23.53
CA GLU A 236 9.46 13.01 -22.78
C GLU A 236 9.30 12.82 -21.26
N LYS A 237 8.07 12.71 -20.78
CA LYS A 237 7.81 12.49 -19.34
C LYS A 237 8.29 11.12 -18.92
N ASP A 238 8.14 10.10 -19.78
CA ASP A 238 8.62 8.75 -19.49
C ASP A 238 10.16 8.70 -19.52
N ILE A 239 10.79 9.47 -20.42
CA ILE A 239 12.26 9.66 -20.43
C ILE A 239 12.72 10.26 -19.10
N LEU A 240 12.09 11.35 -18.63
CA LEU A 240 12.42 11.97 -17.36
C LEU A 240 12.25 11.01 -16.17
N LYS A 241 11.20 10.17 -16.17
CA LYS A 241 10.97 9.17 -15.12
C LYS A 241 12.05 8.09 -15.13
N LEU A 242 12.42 7.57 -16.31
CA LEU A 242 13.48 6.58 -16.46
C LEU A 242 14.80 7.11 -15.91
N VAL A 243 15.21 8.31 -16.35
CA VAL A 243 16.44 8.97 -15.90
C VAL A 243 16.45 9.20 -14.38
N ASN A 244 15.33 9.69 -13.82
CA ASN A 244 15.24 9.88 -12.37
C ASN A 244 15.35 8.56 -11.59
N THR A 245 14.76 7.49 -12.11
CA THR A 245 14.84 6.17 -11.47
C THR A 245 16.25 5.59 -11.55
N LEU A 246 16.90 5.71 -12.70
CA LEU A 246 18.30 5.32 -12.89
C LEU A 246 19.22 6.04 -11.89
N ILE A 247 19.17 7.38 -11.86
CA ILE A 247 20.00 8.19 -10.98
C ILE A 247 19.75 7.88 -9.50
N ALA A 248 18.48 7.69 -9.12
CA ALA A 248 18.12 7.41 -7.72
C ALA A 248 18.69 6.08 -7.20
N ASN A 249 18.85 5.09 -8.08
CA ASN A 249 19.27 3.73 -7.72
C ASN A 249 20.71 3.37 -8.10
N THR A 250 21.46 4.31 -8.70
CA THR A 250 22.88 4.12 -9.05
C THR A 250 23.79 5.09 -8.31
N LYS A 251 23.37 5.58 -7.14
CA LYS A 251 24.18 6.46 -6.29
C LYS A 251 25.31 5.67 -5.64
N GLY A 252 26.54 6.22 -5.71
CA GLY A 252 27.67 5.68 -4.97
C GLY A 252 27.50 5.80 -3.45
N SER A 253 28.15 4.89 -2.70
CA SER A 253 28.20 4.96 -1.24
C SER A 253 28.96 6.23 -0.82
N GLY A 254 28.25 7.24 -0.31
CA GLY A 254 28.83 8.51 0.14
C GLY A 254 28.27 9.77 -0.53
N GLU A 255 27.48 9.64 -1.58
CA GLU A 255 26.77 10.79 -2.16
C GLU A 255 25.72 11.31 -1.18
N LYS A 256 25.88 12.56 -0.71
CA LYS A 256 24.88 13.23 0.14
C LYS A 256 23.59 13.39 -0.63
N SER A 257 22.47 13.13 0.03
CA SER A 257 21.12 13.30 -0.52
C SER A 257 20.79 14.80 -0.67
N GLY A 258 21.19 15.40 -1.78
CA GLY A 258 20.82 16.74 -2.21
C GLY A 258 20.86 16.77 -3.73
N GLU A 259 20.01 17.59 -4.36
CA GLU A 259 20.17 17.88 -5.78
C GLU A 259 21.45 18.71 -5.96
N ASP A 260 22.58 18.00 -6.06
CA ASP A 260 23.84 18.63 -6.38
C ASP A 260 23.86 19.05 -7.86
N PHE A 261 24.67 20.03 -8.18
CA PHE A 261 24.89 20.50 -9.54
C PHE A 261 25.21 19.34 -10.50
N TRP A 262 26.04 18.39 -10.06
CA TRP A 262 26.44 17.22 -10.84
C TRP A 262 25.25 16.35 -11.25
N VAL A 263 24.35 16.03 -10.32
CA VAL A 263 23.16 15.22 -10.58
C VAL A 263 22.23 15.92 -11.58
N LYS A 264 22.10 17.26 -11.49
CA LYS A 264 21.31 18.02 -12.45
C LYS A 264 21.91 18.00 -13.85
N ALA A 265 23.23 18.13 -13.94
CA ALA A 265 23.97 18.10 -15.20
C ALA A 265 23.94 16.69 -15.84
N GLU A 266 24.16 15.62 -15.06
CA GLU A 266 23.99 14.25 -15.51
C GLU A 266 22.58 13.99 -16.07
N ARG A 267 21.55 14.48 -15.35
CA ARG A 267 20.15 14.36 -15.81
C ARG A 267 19.94 15.01 -17.17
N LEU A 268 20.51 16.21 -17.42
CA LEU A 268 20.42 16.87 -18.71
C LEU A 268 21.03 16.02 -19.82
N LEU A 269 22.23 15.49 -19.59
CA LEU A 269 22.91 14.65 -20.58
C LEU A 269 22.12 13.35 -20.85
N TYR A 270 21.71 12.63 -19.81
CA TYR A 270 20.90 11.42 -20.00
C TYR A 270 19.59 11.71 -20.73
N CYS A 271 18.91 12.78 -20.39
CA CYS A 271 17.67 13.18 -21.08
C CYS A 271 17.92 13.52 -22.56
N ALA A 272 19.04 14.14 -22.87
CA ALA A 272 19.43 14.46 -24.24
C ALA A 272 19.71 13.17 -25.03
N LEU A 273 20.59 12.30 -24.53
CA LEU A 273 21.00 11.07 -25.22
C LEU A 273 19.84 10.07 -25.35
N ILE A 274 19.10 9.80 -24.27
CA ILE A 274 17.94 8.91 -24.30
C ILE A 274 16.84 9.48 -25.19
N GLY A 275 16.63 10.81 -25.17
CA GLY A 275 15.70 11.49 -26.07
C GLY A 275 16.10 11.33 -27.55
N TYR A 276 17.40 11.48 -27.86
CA TYR A 276 17.91 11.24 -29.21
C TYR A 276 17.65 9.79 -29.64
N ILE A 277 18.04 8.82 -28.81
CA ILE A 277 17.84 7.39 -29.08
C ILE A 277 16.36 7.06 -29.27
N HIS A 278 15.48 7.61 -28.45
CA HIS A 278 14.05 7.32 -28.53
C HIS A 278 13.40 7.82 -29.83
N TYR A 279 13.76 9.02 -30.27
CA TYR A 279 13.08 9.65 -31.41
C TYR A 279 13.78 9.41 -32.77
N GLU A 280 15.11 9.36 -32.78
CA GLU A 280 15.90 9.35 -34.02
C GLU A 280 16.55 7.99 -34.34
N ALA A 281 16.78 7.13 -33.31
CA ALA A 281 17.41 5.84 -33.56
C ALA A 281 16.41 4.78 -34.07
N PRO A 282 16.84 3.85 -34.93
CA PRO A 282 16.05 2.70 -35.31
C PRO A 282 15.73 1.80 -34.10
N ASP A 283 14.63 1.04 -34.18
CA ASP A 283 14.13 0.24 -33.04
C ASP A 283 15.17 -0.73 -32.45
N ALA A 284 16.05 -1.28 -33.29
CA ALA A 284 17.11 -2.20 -32.85
C ALA A 284 18.20 -1.52 -31.99
N GLU A 285 18.34 -0.20 -32.13
CA GLU A 285 19.34 0.60 -31.39
C GLU A 285 18.74 1.31 -30.17
N ARG A 286 17.44 1.22 -29.94
CA ARG A 286 16.78 1.81 -28.75
C ARG A 286 17.05 0.98 -27.50
N ASN A 287 18.26 1.07 -26.96
CA ASN A 287 18.69 0.31 -25.80
C ASN A 287 19.84 0.99 -25.06
N PHE A 288 20.25 0.41 -23.91
CA PHE A 288 21.34 0.93 -23.10
C PHE A 288 22.73 0.76 -23.74
N THR A 289 22.91 -0.19 -24.65
CA THR A 289 24.19 -0.34 -25.39
C THR A 289 24.47 0.90 -26.22
N THR A 290 23.49 1.37 -26.97
CA THR A 290 23.60 2.61 -27.74
C THR A 290 23.84 3.83 -26.85
N LEU A 291 23.15 3.91 -25.69
CA LEU A 291 23.39 4.99 -24.72
C LEU A 291 24.85 4.99 -24.23
N LEU A 292 25.41 3.82 -23.91
CA LEU A 292 26.80 3.69 -23.48
C LEU A 292 27.77 4.08 -24.59
N GLU A 293 27.53 3.65 -25.83
CA GLU A 293 28.32 4.01 -26.99
C GLU A 293 28.31 5.53 -27.24
N MET A 294 27.14 6.18 -27.14
CA MET A 294 27.05 7.63 -27.26
C MET A 294 27.81 8.36 -26.13
N ILE A 295 27.74 7.89 -24.89
CA ILE A 295 28.54 8.48 -23.80
C ILE A 295 30.04 8.32 -24.07
N ASN A 296 30.46 7.14 -24.51
CA ASN A 296 31.89 6.90 -24.84
C ASN A 296 32.36 7.73 -26.05
N ALA A 297 31.46 8.00 -27.01
CA ALA A 297 31.74 8.86 -28.15
C ALA A 297 31.63 10.36 -27.83
N SER A 298 31.11 10.73 -26.65
CA SER A 298 31.02 12.12 -26.17
C SER A 298 32.34 12.53 -25.52
N GLU A 299 33.35 12.76 -26.32
CA GLU A 299 34.65 13.24 -25.84
C GLU A 299 34.62 14.75 -25.62
N ALA A 300 35.22 15.23 -24.54
CA ALA A 300 35.43 16.65 -24.30
C ALA A 300 36.94 16.91 -24.10
N ARG A 301 37.56 17.73 -24.95
CA ARG A 301 38.98 18.09 -24.86
C ARG A 301 39.12 19.43 -24.14
N GLU A 302 40.02 19.46 -23.16
CA GLU A 302 40.27 20.69 -22.39
C GLU A 302 41.14 21.69 -23.19
N ASP A 303 41.99 21.17 -24.07
CA ASP A 303 42.99 21.96 -24.79
C ASP A 303 42.47 22.54 -26.11
N ASP A 304 41.28 22.10 -26.56
CA ASP A 304 40.68 22.53 -27.83
C ASP A 304 39.19 22.86 -27.62
N SER A 305 38.91 24.16 -27.57
CA SER A 305 37.54 24.66 -27.40
C SER A 305 36.66 24.53 -28.66
N GLU A 306 37.28 24.27 -29.82
CA GLU A 306 36.57 24.08 -31.09
C GLU A 306 36.36 22.59 -31.41
N PHE A 307 36.88 21.68 -30.57
CA PHE A 307 36.71 20.25 -30.76
C PHE A 307 35.24 19.85 -30.62
N GLN A 308 34.75 19.19 -31.65
CA GLN A 308 33.42 18.58 -31.68
C GLN A 308 33.53 17.07 -31.70
N SER A 309 32.87 16.43 -30.71
CA SER A 309 32.75 14.98 -30.69
C SER A 309 31.76 14.48 -31.76
N PRO A 310 31.77 13.21 -32.15
CA PRO A 310 30.78 12.66 -33.04
C PRO A 310 29.34 12.91 -32.56
N VAL A 311 29.13 12.91 -31.25
CA VAL A 311 27.80 13.19 -30.64
C VAL A 311 27.43 14.66 -30.77
N ASP A 312 28.38 15.60 -30.61
CA ASP A 312 28.12 17.03 -30.87
C ASP A 312 27.61 17.24 -32.29
N LEU A 313 28.26 16.60 -33.28
CA LEU A 313 27.85 16.69 -34.69
C LEU A 313 26.46 16.07 -34.96
N MET A 314 26.11 14.97 -34.25
CA MET A 314 24.78 14.37 -34.34
C MET A 314 23.70 15.35 -33.84
N PHE A 315 23.94 16.03 -32.71
CA PHE A 315 23.00 17.00 -32.16
C PHE A 315 22.94 18.29 -32.99
N GLU A 316 24.02 18.72 -33.60
CA GLU A 316 24.02 19.87 -34.52
C GLU A 316 23.15 19.61 -35.74
N ARG A 317 23.29 18.44 -36.36
CA ARG A 317 22.41 18.01 -37.48
C ARG A 317 20.94 17.93 -37.08
N LEU A 318 20.67 17.44 -35.86
CA LEU A 318 19.29 17.38 -35.36
C LEU A 318 18.76 18.78 -35.07
N GLU A 319 19.58 19.70 -34.58
CA GLU A 319 19.22 21.09 -34.35
C GLU A 319 18.89 21.81 -35.66
N GLU A 320 19.64 21.58 -36.73
CA GLU A 320 19.36 22.12 -38.06
C GLU A 320 17.99 21.66 -38.58
N LYS A 321 17.61 20.40 -38.28
CA LYS A 321 16.34 19.78 -38.69
C LYS A 321 15.17 20.24 -37.81
N ASP A 322 15.34 20.26 -36.49
CA ASP A 322 14.34 20.64 -35.49
C ASP A 322 14.98 21.32 -34.26
N PRO A 323 15.10 22.65 -34.26
CA PRO A 323 15.65 23.40 -33.12
C PRO A 323 14.83 23.25 -31.82
N GLU A 324 13.56 22.89 -31.93
CA GLU A 324 12.64 22.73 -30.80
C GLU A 324 12.62 21.30 -30.23
N HIS A 325 13.36 20.39 -30.84
CA HIS A 325 13.45 18.99 -30.42
C HIS A 325 13.85 18.86 -28.95
N PHE A 326 13.15 17.99 -28.19
CA PHE A 326 13.41 17.80 -26.76
C PHE A 326 14.88 17.50 -26.45
N ALA A 327 15.48 16.55 -27.18
CA ALA A 327 16.86 16.14 -26.97
C ALA A 327 17.84 17.28 -27.22
N VAL A 328 17.65 18.08 -28.27
CA VAL A 328 18.46 19.27 -28.56
C VAL A 328 18.39 20.28 -27.44
N LYS A 329 17.18 20.57 -26.92
CA LYS A 329 17.01 21.49 -25.79
C LYS A 329 17.74 21.03 -24.53
N GLN A 330 17.75 19.74 -24.23
CA GLN A 330 18.47 19.20 -23.08
C GLN A 330 20.00 19.26 -23.31
N TYR A 331 20.45 18.91 -24.53
CA TYR A 331 21.86 18.92 -24.89
C TYR A 331 22.45 20.33 -24.85
N LYS A 332 21.76 21.33 -25.40
CA LYS A 332 22.15 22.75 -25.32
C LYS A 332 22.36 23.22 -23.88
N LYS A 333 21.49 22.81 -22.96
CA LYS A 333 21.64 23.15 -21.53
C LYS A 333 22.87 22.47 -20.93
N PHE A 334 23.18 21.24 -21.32
CA PHE A 334 24.39 20.54 -20.92
C PHE A 334 25.65 21.25 -21.44
N LEU A 335 25.64 21.72 -22.70
CA LEU A 335 26.75 22.44 -23.33
C LEU A 335 27.08 23.78 -22.67
N LEU A 336 26.19 24.37 -21.86
CA LEU A 336 26.50 25.57 -21.07
C LEU A 336 27.58 25.32 -20.01
N SER A 337 27.90 24.08 -19.69
CA SER A 337 29.00 23.74 -18.78
C SER A 337 30.35 23.91 -19.45
N ALA A 338 31.35 24.42 -18.72
CA ALA A 338 32.74 24.57 -19.21
C ALA A 338 33.39 23.20 -19.50
N GLY A 339 34.40 23.15 -20.38
CA GLY A 339 35.04 21.92 -20.84
C GLY A 339 35.48 20.94 -19.73
N LYS A 340 36.17 21.43 -18.68
CA LYS A 340 36.50 20.61 -17.48
C LYS A 340 35.28 20.04 -16.77
N THR A 341 34.23 20.82 -16.67
CA THR A 341 32.97 20.40 -16.06
C THR A 341 32.28 19.35 -16.93
N ARG A 342 32.30 19.52 -18.27
CA ARG A 342 31.74 18.51 -19.21
C ARG A 342 32.46 17.17 -19.06
N SER A 343 33.80 17.14 -19.05
CA SER A 343 34.59 15.92 -18.85
C SER A 343 34.23 15.23 -17.53
N SER A 344 34.10 16.00 -16.44
CA SER A 344 33.71 15.44 -15.14
C SER A 344 32.29 14.87 -15.13
N ILE A 345 31.33 15.51 -15.83
CA ILE A 345 29.96 15.00 -15.96
C ILE A 345 29.96 13.69 -16.78
N LEU A 346 30.70 13.63 -17.89
CA LEU A 346 30.83 12.42 -18.71
C LEU A 346 31.40 11.25 -17.92
N ILE A 347 32.46 11.48 -17.13
CA ILE A 347 33.05 10.48 -16.24
C ILE A 347 32.00 9.99 -15.20
N SER A 348 31.26 10.91 -14.62
CA SER A 348 30.22 10.56 -13.64
C SER A 348 29.09 9.75 -14.27
N CYS A 349 28.63 10.12 -15.47
CA CYS A 349 27.64 9.34 -16.23
C CYS A 349 28.17 7.95 -16.59
N GLY A 350 29.41 7.84 -17.07
CA GLY A 350 30.04 6.54 -17.35
C GLY A 350 30.16 5.67 -16.10
N ALA A 351 30.56 6.24 -14.97
CA ALA A 351 30.65 5.52 -13.70
C ALA A 351 29.29 4.97 -13.22
N ARG A 352 28.19 5.71 -13.42
CA ARG A 352 26.83 5.21 -13.11
C ARG A 352 26.40 4.07 -14.01
N LEU A 353 26.85 4.04 -15.25
CA LEU A 353 26.56 2.97 -16.21
C LEU A 353 27.59 1.84 -16.18
N ALA A 354 28.58 1.86 -15.27
CA ALA A 354 29.57 0.79 -15.14
C ALA A 354 28.97 -0.64 -15.06
N PRO A 355 27.80 -0.90 -14.43
CA PRO A 355 27.17 -2.22 -14.50
C PRO A 355 26.90 -2.71 -15.92
N PHE A 356 26.72 -1.81 -16.89
CA PHE A 356 26.49 -2.15 -18.31
C PHE A 356 27.78 -2.53 -19.05
N ASP A 357 28.96 -2.45 -18.43
CA ASP A 357 30.19 -3.05 -18.97
C ASP A 357 30.11 -4.58 -18.96
N ILE A 358 29.20 -5.14 -18.14
CA ILE A 358 28.90 -6.57 -18.12
C ILE A 358 28.08 -6.92 -19.37
N LYS A 359 28.71 -7.74 -20.24
CA LYS A 359 28.10 -8.13 -21.53
C LYS A 359 26.72 -8.78 -21.37
N GLU A 360 26.59 -9.67 -20.40
CA GLU A 360 25.34 -10.39 -20.13
C GLU A 360 24.21 -9.45 -19.73
N LEU A 361 24.49 -8.35 -19.03
CA LEU A 361 23.48 -7.33 -18.71
C LEU A 361 23.03 -6.57 -19.96
N ARG A 362 23.99 -6.19 -20.84
CA ARG A 362 23.65 -5.54 -22.12
C ARG A 362 22.75 -6.42 -22.97
N GLU A 363 23.12 -7.71 -23.13
CA GLU A 363 22.32 -8.70 -23.86
C GLU A 363 20.91 -8.87 -23.26
N LEU A 364 20.80 -8.82 -21.91
CA LEU A 364 19.53 -8.88 -21.20
C LEU A 364 18.63 -7.69 -21.53
N MET A 365 19.22 -6.49 -21.69
CA MET A 365 18.50 -5.24 -21.84
C MET A 365 18.45 -4.73 -23.30
N GLU A 366 18.78 -5.58 -24.28
CA GLU A 366 18.78 -5.26 -25.70
C GLU A 366 17.36 -5.20 -26.31
N SER A 367 16.48 -6.12 -25.91
CA SER A 367 15.10 -6.21 -26.39
C SER A 367 14.14 -6.51 -25.23
N ASP A 368 12.82 -6.42 -25.46
CA ASP A 368 11.83 -6.68 -24.42
C ASP A 368 11.04 -7.97 -24.67
N GLU A 369 10.95 -8.80 -23.63
CA GLU A 369 10.13 -9.99 -23.58
C GLU A 369 9.14 -9.97 -22.40
N LEU A 370 9.23 -8.95 -21.52
CA LEU A 370 8.41 -8.88 -20.29
C LEU A 370 6.99 -8.41 -20.56
N GLU A 371 6.79 -7.50 -21.53
CA GLU A 371 5.47 -6.95 -21.88
C GLU A 371 4.73 -6.39 -20.65
N LEU A 372 5.37 -5.47 -19.92
CA LEU A 372 4.90 -4.92 -18.64
C LEU A 372 3.51 -4.27 -18.74
N ASP A 373 3.20 -3.64 -19.84
CA ASP A 373 1.94 -2.97 -20.16
C ASP A 373 0.74 -3.92 -20.22
N THR A 374 0.98 -5.23 -20.37
CA THR A 374 -0.07 -6.25 -20.55
C THR A 374 -0.47 -6.97 -19.26
N LEU A 375 0.16 -6.64 -18.09
CA LEU A 375 -0.15 -7.31 -16.83
C LEU A 375 -1.59 -7.11 -16.36
N GLY A 376 -2.22 -5.98 -16.75
CA GLY A 376 -3.63 -5.70 -16.44
C GLY A 376 -4.64 -6.38 -17.37
N ASP A 377 -4.21 -6.92 -18.51
CA ASP A 377 -5.09 -7.44 -19.57
C ASP A 377 -5.34 -8.94 -19.45
N ARG A 378 -4.35 -9.68 -19.03
CA ARG A 378 -4.42 -11.14 -18.83
C ARG A 378 -3.57 -11.59 -17.64
N LYS A 379 -4.00 -12.67 -17.01
CA LYS A 379 -3.31 -13.20 -15.82
C LYS A 379 -1.85 -13.51 -16.12
N THR A 380 -0.98 -12.69 -15.56
CA THR A 380 0.48 -12.77 -15.72
C THR A 380 1.13 -12.85 -14.34
N ALA A 381 2.19 -13.63 -14.21
CA ALA A 381 3.04 -13.66 -13.03
C ALA A 381 4.47 -13.31 -13.47
N LEU A 382 4.91 -12.11 -13.15
CA LEU A 382 6.26 -11.64 -13.40
C LEU A 382 7.11 -11.82 -12.14
N PHE A 383 8.14 -12.64 -12.23
CA PHE A 383 9.13 -12.84 -11.18
C PHE A 383 10.40 -12.06 -11.47
N ILE A 384 10.82 -11.26 -10.51
CA ILE A 384 12.09 -10.53 -10.54
C ILE A 384 13.02 -11.18 -9.52
N ILE A 385 13.99 -11.93 -10.01
CA ILE A 385 14.98 -12.65 -9.20
C ILE A 385 16.26 -11.81 -9.15
N THR A 386 16.55 -11.25 -7.97
CA THR A 386 17.72 -10.42 -7.70
C THR A 386 18.50 -10.98 -6.52
N SER A 387 19.78 -10.64 -6.39
CA SER A 387 20.58 -11.07 -5.23
C SER A 387 20.14 -10.34 -3.96
N ASP A 388 20.10 -11.05 -2.83
CA ASP A 388 19.90 -10.46 -1.50
C ASP A 388 21.22 -9.96 -0.86
N THR A 389 22.37 -10.29 -1.48
CA THR A 389 23.71 -9.96 -0.98
C THR A 389 24.47 -8.97 -1.85
N ASP A 390 24.05 -8.79 -3.10
CA ASP A 390 24.72 -7.91 -4.08
C ASP A 390 23.71 -6.92 -4.68
N PRO A 391 23.80 -5.61 -4.35
CA PRO A 391 22.89 -4.58 -4.82
C PRO A 391 23.21 -4.09 -6.24
N THR A 392 24.21 -4.62 -6.90
CA THR A 392 24.72 -4.11 -8.22
C THR A 392 23.61 -3.96 -9.25
N PHE A 393 22.59 -4.85 -9.24
CA PHE A 393 21.49 -4.85 -10.22
C PHE A 393 20.14 -4.42 -9.65
N ASP A 394 20.08 -3.87 -8.44
CA ASP A 394 18.82 -3.42 -7.82
C ASP A 394 18.14 -2.30 -8.62
N PHE A 395 18.93 -1.48 -9.33
CA PHE A 395 18.41 -0.45 -10.22
C PHE A 395 17.50 -1.00 -11.35
N VAL A 396 17.76 -2.22 -11.82
CA VAL A 396 16.93 -2.89 -12.84
C VAL A 396 15.54 -3.17 -12.26
N THR A 397 15.48 -3.70 -11.04
CA THR A 397 14.22 -3.92 -10.32
C THR A 397 13.46 -2.61 -10.10
N ALA A 398 14.16 -1.56 -9.69
CA ALA A 398 13.57 -0.25 -9.49
C ALA A 398 12.98 0.33 -10.78
N MET A 399 13.68 0.18 -11.91
CA MET A 399 13.17 0.60 -13.23
C MET A 399 11.90 -0.16 -13.61
N ILE A 400 11.88 -1.49 -13.47
CA ILE A 400 10.70 -2.31 -13.78
C ILE A 400 9.50 -1.89 -12.93
N VAL A 401 9.68 -1.78 -11.61
CA VAL A 401 8.58 -1.43 -10.70
C VAL A 401 8.06 -0.01 -10.99
N SER A 402 8.96 0.95 -11.21
CA SER A 402 8.59 2.33 -11.55
C SER A 402 7.85 2.41 -12.88
N GLN A 403 8.35 1.74 -13.92
CA GLN A 403 7.70 1.70 -15.23
C GLN A 403 6.35 1.00 -15.15
N LEU A 404 6.28 -0.16 -14.49
CA LEU A 404 5.04 -0.92 -14.35
C LEU A 404 3.93 -0.07 -13.72
N PHE A 405 4.20 0.60 -12.60
CA PHE A 405 3.19 1.46 -11.96
C PHE A 405 2.72 2.58 -12.88
N ASN A 406 3.66 3.25 -13.57
CA ASN A 406 3.30 4.34 -14.49
C ASN A 406 2.50 3.83 -15.70
N LEU A 407 2.94 2.73 -16.33
CA LEU A 407 2.27 2.13 -17.48
C LEU A 407 0.86 1.69 -17.14
N LEU A 408 0.69 0.94 -16.06
CA LEU A 408 -0.61 0.41 -15.64
C LEU A 408 -1.56 1.52 -15.19
N CYS A 409 -1.07 2.58 -14.53
CA CYS A 409 -1.91 3.72 -14.18
C CYS A 409 -2.40 4.46 -15.41
N THR A 410 -1.51 4.75 -16.37
CA THR A 410 -1.89 5.41 -17.63
C THR A 410 -2.87 4.55 -18.42
N LYS A 411 -2.56 3.26 -18.57
CA LYS A 411 -3.43 2.32 -19.30
C LYS A 411 -4.81 2.18 -18.67
N ALA A 412 -4.87 2.14 -17.33
CA ALA A 412 -6.15 2.12 -16.64
C ALA A 412 -6.98 3.38 -16.93
N ASP A 413 -6.35 4.55 -16.96
CA ASP A 413 -7.03 5.82 -17.19
C ASP A 413 -7.44 5.99 -18.66
N ASP A 414 -6.54 5.72 -19.62
CA ASP A 414 -6.72 6.03 -21.03
C ASP A 414 -7.52 4.94 -21.78
N GLU A 415 -7.28 3.66 -21.48
CA GLU A 415 -7.90 2.55 -22.22
C GLU A 415 -9.12 1.95 -21.50
N TYR A 416 -9.10 1.94 -20.15
CA TYR A 416 -10.11 1.22 -19.36
C TYR A 416 -10.99 2.11 -18.48
N GLY A 417 -11.02 3.41 -18.73
CA GLY A 417 -11.89 4.34 -17.99
C GLY A 417 -11.63 4.39 -16.48
N GLY A 418 -10.35 4.27 -16.10
CA GLY A 418 -9.86 4.41 -14.74
C GLY A 418 -9.70 3.09 -13.96
N ARG A 419 -9.85 1.91 -14.61
CA ARG A 419 -9.78 0.62 -13.92
C ARG A 419 -9.31 -0.52 -14.82
N LEU A 420 -8.25 -1.21 -14.42
CA LEU A 420 -7.78 -2.41 -15.12
C LEU A 420 -8.81 -3.55 -15.05
N PRO A 421 -8.94 -4.36 -16.12
CA PRO A 421 -9.82 -5.53 -16.14
C PRO A 421 -9.37 -6.63 -15.16
N ILE A 422 -8.05 -6.79 -14.95
CA ILE A 422 -7.48 -7.74 -14.00
C ILE A 422 -6.70 -6.96 -12.95
N HIS A 423 -6.97 -7.26 -11.67
CA HIS A 423 -6.20 -6.67 -10.56
C HIS A 423 -4.74 -7.07 -10.65
N VAL A 424 -3.83 -6.09 -10.51
CA VAL A 424 -2.38 -6.33 -10.47
C VAL A 424 -1.88 -6.16 -9.04
N ARG A 425 -1.29 -7.22 -8.49
CA ARG A 425 -0.78 -7.25 -7.13
C ARG A 425 0.74 -7.37 -7.14
N CYS A 426 1.41 -6.33 -6.64
CA CYS A 426 2.86 -6.30 -6.51
C CYS A 426 3.26 -6.81 -5.12
N LEU A 427 3.92 -7.97 -5.06
CA LEU A 427 4.47 -8.57 -3.85
C LEU A 427 5.98 -8.24 -3.81
N LEU A 428 6.33 -7.13 -3.18
CA LEU A 428 7.68 -6.58 -3.15
C LEU A 428 8.38 -7.04 -1.85
N ASP A 429 9.06 -8.19 -1.92
CA ASP A 429 9.89 -8.66 -0.80
C ASP A 429 11.19 -7.84 -0.77
N GLU A 430 11.59 -7.42 0.43
CA GLU A 430 12.74 -6.55 0.66
C GLU A 430 12.72 -5.22 -0.13
N VAL A 431 11.54 -4.59 -0.22
CA VAL A 431 11.35 -3.32 -0.96
C VAL A 431 12.30 -2.21 -0.53
N ALA A 432 12.88 -2.31 0.65
CA ALA A 432 13.87 -1.36 1.16
C ALA A 432 15.23 -1.42 0.44
N ASN A 433 15.46 -2.37 -0.46
CA ASN A 433 16.68 -2.42 -1.26
C ASN A 433 16.60 -1.49 -2.49
N ILE A 434 15.41 -1.05 -2.88
CA ILE A 434 15.19 -0.21 -4.06
C ILE A 434 14.53 1.11 -3.71
N THR A 435 14.88 2.16 -4.46
CA THR A 435 14.24 3.47 -4.35
C THR A 435 13.29 3.67 -5.52
N ILE A 436 11.98 3.68 -5.25
CA ILE A 436 10.94 3.97 -6.25
C ILE A 436 10.59 5.46 -6.14
N PRO A 437 10.96 6.30 -7.13
CA PRO A 437 10.66 7.73 -7.08
C PRO A 437 9.16 8.00 -6.99
N ASN A 438 8.76 8.92 -6.11
CA ASN A 438 7.37 9.32 -5.86
C ASN A 438 6.44 8.16 -5.41
N LEU A 439 6.98 7.14 -4.73
CA LEU A 439 6.17 6.00 -4.25
C LEU A 439 5.00 6.46 -3.36
N GLU A 440 5.20 7.52 -2.55
CA GLU A 440 4.16 8.08 -1.68
C GLU A 440 2.94 8.60 -2.46
N ARG A 441 3.16 9.12 -3.66
CA ARG A 441 2.08 9.55 -4.57
C ARG A 441 1.48 8.37 -5.30
N LEU A 442 2.31 7.49 -5.84
CA LEU A 442 1.87 6.30 -6.57
C LEU A 442 0.96 5.44 -5.70
N ILE A 443 1.38 5.06 -4.50
CA ILE A 443 0.64 4.16 -3.61
C ILE A 443 -0.75 4.71 -3.22
N SER A 444 -0.90 6.05 -3.21
CA SER A 444 -2.17 6.70 -2.88
C SER A 444 -3.23 6.53 -3.98
N VAL A 445 -2.82 6.39 -5.23
CA VAL A 445 -3.71 6.34 -6.41
C VAL A 445 -3.94 4.95 -6.98
N LEU A 446 -3.14 3.96 -6.61
CA LEU A 446 -3.19 2.59 -7.13
C LEU A 446 -4.56 1.93 -6.95
N ARG A 447 -5.20 2.15 -5.79
CA ARG A 447 -6.46 1.49 -5.41
C ARG A 447 -7.57 1.66 -6.46
N SER A 448 -7.76 2.86 -6.99
CA SER A 448 -8.84 3.15 -7.95
C SER A 448 -8.66 2.39 -9.27
N ARG A 449 -7.41 2.06 -9.61
CA ARG A 449 -6.99 1.45 -10.86
C ARG A 449 -6.84 -0.08 -10.79
N GLU A 450 -7.27 -0.70 -9.68
CA GLU A 450 -7.12 -2.15 -9.42
C GLU A 450 -5.65 -2.58 -9.39
N ILE A 451 -4.80 -1.75 -8.78
CA ILE A 451 -3.41 -2.07 -8.49
C ILE A 451 -3.20 -2.04 -6.99
N SER A 452 -2.38 -2.95 -6.46
CA SER A 452 -2.01 -2.95 -5.05
C SER A 452 -0.55 -3.33 -4.85
N ALA A 453 0.07 -2.71 -3.83
CA ALA A 453 1.44 -3.00 -3.43
C ALA A 453 1.45 -3.65 -2.04
N CYS A 454 2.17 -4.77 -1.93
CA CYS A 454 2.53 -5.38 -0.67
C CYS A 454 4.00 -5.09 -0.42
N LEU A 455 4.24 -4.22 0.53
CA LEU A 455 5.58 -3.78 0.91
C LEU A 455 6.06 -4.67 2.06
N VAL A 456 7.05 -5.50 1.79
CA VAL A 456 7.61 -6.42 2.79
C VAL A 456 8.95 -5.86 3.24
N VAL A 457 9.09 -5.61 4.54
CA VAL A 457 10.30 -5.03 5.15
C VAL A 457 10.70 -5.79 6.41
N GLN A 458 11.95 -5.63 6.81
CA GLN A 458 12.41 -6.22 8.07
C GLN A 458 12.05 -5.34 9.27
N ALA A 459 12.03 -4.02 9.08
CA ALA A 459 11.66 -3.02 10.07
C ALA A 459 11.10 -1.77 9.40
N GLN A 460 10.22 -1.03 10.08
CA GLN A 460 9.68 0.22 9.53
C GLN A 460 10.75 1.31 9.36
N SER A 461 11.79 1.28 10.19
CA SER A 461 12.94 2.19 10.08
C SER A 461 13.65 2.12 8.73
N GLN A 462 13.61 0.99 8.02
CA GLN A 462 14.18 0.86 6.68
C GLN A 462 13.46 1.78 5.68
N LEU A 463 12.13 1.86 5.70
CA LEU A 463 11.38 2.80 4.86
C LEU A 463 11.70 4.25 5.22
N LYS A 464 11.84 4.56 6.53
CA LYS A 464 12.22 5.90 7.00
C LYS A 464 13.61 6.31 6.55
N ALA A 465 14.55 5.37 6.47
CA ALA A 465 15.89 5.64 5.97
C ALA A 465 15.90 6.06 4.49
N ILE A 466 15.06 5.42 3.66
CA ILE A 466 15.01 5.67 2.21
C ILE A 466 14.12 6.87 1.89
N TYR A 467 12.88 6.89 2.40
CA TYR A 467 11.85 7.86 2.03
C TYR A 467 11.72 9.03 3.00
N LYS A 468 12.50 9.04 4.10
CA LYS A 468 12.53 10.11 5.11
C LYS A 468 11.10 10.49 5.56
N GLU A 469 10.73 11.76 5.42
CA GLU A 469 9.41 12.29 5.81
C GLU A 469 8.24 11.68 5.02
N HIS A 470 8.50 11.15 3.81
CA HIS A 470 7.46 10.50 2.99
C HIS A 470 7.12 9.07 3.46
N ALA A 471 7.96 8.45 4.31
CA ALA A 471 7.74 7.09 4.79
C ALA A 471 6.40 6.93 5.52
N ASP A 472 6.04 7.89 6.38
CA ASP A 472 4.77 7.85 7.13
C ASP A 472 3.55 7.95 6.19
N THR A 473 3.69 8.67 5.06
CA THR A 473 2.66 8.72 4.02
C THR A 473 2.53 7.36 3.31
N ILE A 474 3.64 6.69 3.03
CA ILE A 474 3.64 5.35 2.41
C ILE A 474 2.97 4.34 3.35
N ILE A 475 3.39 4.31 4.62
CA ILE A 475 2.82 3.44 5.66
C ILE A 475 1.32 3.72 5.83
N GLY A 476 0.92 4.99 5.93
CA GLY A 476 -0.47 5.41 6.08
C GLY A 476 -1.37 5.06 4.88
N ASN A 477 -0.79 4.88 3.68
CA ASN A 477 -1.50 4.39 2.50
C ASN A 477 -1.59 2.85 2.41
N CYS A 478 -1.06 2.11 3.39
CA CYS A 478 -1.31 0.69 3.57
C CYS A 478 -2.45 0.52 4.59
N ASP A 479 -3.68 0.23 4.12
CA ASP A 479 -4.82 0.00 5.03
C ASP A 479 -4.59 -1.19 5.99
N THR A 480 -3.64 -2.05 5.66
CA THR A 480 -3.29 -3.23 6.44
C THR A 480 -1.81 -3.21 6.83
N THR A 481 -1.53 -3.39 8.11
CA THR A 481 -0.18 -3.67 8.62
C THR A 481 -0.17 -5.04 9.29
N LEU A 482 0.72 -5.92 8.85
CA LEU A 482 0.92 -7.26 9.41
C LEU A 482 2.32 -7.37 10.01
N PHE A 483 2.41 -7.50 11.32
CA PHE A 483 3.65 -7.71 12.03
C PHE A 483 3.85 -9.19 12.37
N LEU A 484 4.94 -9.76 11.86
CA LEU A 484 5.28 -11.18 12.01
C LEU A 484 6.36 -11.46 13.06
N GLY A 485 6.73 -10.46 13.84
CA GLY A 485 7.77 -10.55 14.87
C GLY A 485 9.07 -9.86 14.47
N GLY A 486 9.77 -9.33 15.43
CA GLY A 486 11.02 -8.59 15.27
C GLY A 486 11.47 -7.98 16.59
N LYS A 487 12.70 -7.45 16.63
CA LYS A 487 13.31 -6.86 17.86
C LYS A 487 13.72 -5.38 17.67
N GLU A 488 13.41 -4.78 16.54
CA GLU A 488 13.80 -3.39 16.25
C GLU A 488 12.93 -2.43 17.06
N LYS A 489 13.58 -1.61 17.91
CA LYS A 489 12.93 -0.79 18.94
C LYS A 489 11.90 0.20 18.40
N THR A 490 12.21 0.85 17.27
CA THR A 490 11.29 1.85 16.68
C THR A 490 10.00 1.18 16.22
N THR A 491 10.10 0.03 15.55
CA THR A 491 8.94 -0.77 15.12
C THR A 491 8.12 -1.26 16.32
N LEU A 492 8.78 -1.78 17.36
CA LEU A 492 8.07 -2.25 18.58
C LEU A 492 7.30 -1.10 19.24
N LYS A 493 7.93 0.08 19.35
CA LYS A 493 7.31 1.26 19.91
C LYS A 493 6.09 1.71 19.11
N GLU A 494 6.23 1.84 17.79
CA GLU A 494 5.15 2.27 16.90
C GLU A 494 3.97 1.29 16.93
N ILE A 495 4.22 -0.01 16.95
CA ILE A 495 3.16 -1.02 17.06
C ILE A 495 2.45 -0.89 18.40
N SER A 496 3.17 -0.82 19.53
CA SER A 496 2.58 -0.68 20.85
C SER A 496 1.73 0.59 20.98
N GLU A 497 2.21 1.72 20.45
CA GLU A 497 1.47 2.99 20.46
C GLU A 497 0.18 2.92 19.64
N VAL A 498 0.19 2.28 18.45
CA VAL A 498 -0.99 2.14 17.58
C VAL A 498 -2.00 1.14 18.17
N LEU A 499 -1.55 0.12 18.90
CA LEU A 499 -2.44 -0.80 19.63
C LEU A 499 -3.25 -0.07 20.69
N GLY A 500 -2.68 0.97 21.29
CA GLY A 500 -3.33 1.83 22.28
C GLY A 500 -3.38 1.22 23.68
N LYS A 501 -4.18 1.84 24.55
CA LYS A 501 -4.29 1.45 25.97
C LYS A 501 -5.67 0.90 26.28
N GLU A 502 -5.72 -0.07 27.18
CA GLU A 502 -6.91 -0.56 27.84
C GLU A 502 -6.97 -0.04 29.30
N THR A 503 -8.16 0.00 29.87
CA THR A 503 -8.35 0.33 31.29
C THR A 503 -8.35 -0.96 32.09
N ILE A 504 -7.42 -1.09 33.01
CA ILE A 504 -7.34 -2.21 33.96
C ILE A 504 -7.70 -1.77 35.36
N ASP A 505 -8.35 -2.65 36.11
CA ASP A 505 -8.57 -2.47 37.53
C ASP A 505 -7.34 -2.98 38.30
N SER A 506 -6.72 -2.10 39.09
CA SER A 506 -5.61 -2.43 39.99
C SER A 506 -6.05 -2.20 41.41
N PHE A 507 -5.62 -3.06 42.31
CA PHE A 507 -5.85 -2.88 43.72
C PHE A 507 -4.52 -2.99 44.48
N ASN A 508 -4.33 -2.05 45.42
CA ASN A 508 -3.22 -2.08 46.33
C ASN A 508 -3.74 -2.45 47.73
N THR A 509 -3.09 -3.40 48.37
CA THR A 509 -3.30 -3.72 49.77
C THR A 509 -2.36 -2.86 50.61
N SER A 510 -2.91 -2.04 51.50
CA SER A 510 -2.13 -1.36 52.52
C SER A 510 -2.31 -2.10 53.85
N GLU A 511 -1.22 -2.54 54.44
CA GLU A 511 -1.19 -3.10 55.78
C GLU A 511 -0.59 -2.07 56.71
N ASN A 512 -1.37 -1.58 57.66
CA ASN A 512 -0.88 -0.66 58.70
C ASN A 512 -0.54 -1.46 59.95
N ARG A 513 0.75 -1.54 60.30
CA ARG A 513 1.26 -2.29 61.44
C ARG A 513 1.36 -1.38 62.66
N GLY A 514 0.25 -0.76 63.06
CA GLY A 514 0.12 -0.05 64.32
C GLY A 514 -0.45 -0.96 65.42
N ARG A 515 -0.84 -0.35 66.59
CA ARG A 515 -1.48 -1.07 67.68
C ARG A 515 -2.77 -1.79 67.31
N ASP A 516 -3.43 -1.30 66.21
CA ASP A 516 -4.55 -1.96 65.52
C ASP A 516 -4.13 -2.25 64.08
N VAL A 517 -4.08 -3.52 63.72
CA VAL A 517 -3.78 -3.96 62.33
C VAL A 517 -5.00 -3.68 61.48
N SER A 518 -4.91 -2.74 60.56
CA SER A 518 -5.97 -2.47 59.59
C SER A 518 -5.51 -2.80 58.17
N HIS A 519 -6.32 -3.57 57.44
CA HIS A 519 -6.11 -3.89 56.03
C HIS A 519 -7.01 -2.99 55.20
N GLY A 520 -6.41 -2.15 54.36
CA GLY A 520 -7.14 -1.31 53.40
C GLY A 520 -6.97 -1.85 51.97
N LEU A 521 -8.06 -2.03 51.25
CA LEU A 521 -8.09 -2.29 49.82
C LEU A 521 -8.35 -0.97 49.11
N ASN A 522 -7.38 -0.50 48.33
CA ASN A 522 -7.57 0.68 47.49
C ASN A 522 -7.67 0.26 46.01
N TYR A 523 -8.81 0.50 45.44
CA TYR A 523 -9.07 0.21 44.01
C TYR A 523 -8.68 1.43 43.17
N GLN A 524 -7.80 1.21 42.20
CA GLN A 524 -7.38 2.20 41.22
C GLN A 524 -7.59 1.68 39.82
N LYS A 525 -7.96 2.57 38.92
CA LYS A 525 -7.98 2.28 37.49
C LYS A 525 -6.74 2.85 36.86
N LEU A 526 -6.08 2.05 36.03
CA LEU A 526 -4.85 2.40 35.32
C LEU A 526 -5.01 2.14 33.83
N GLY A 527 -4.30 2.91 33.02
CA GLY A 527 -4.16 2.63 31.60
C GLY A 527 -2.95 1.72 31.37
N LYS A 528 -3.17 0.50 30.87
CA LYS A 528 -2.12 -0.40 30.40
C LYS A 528 -2.12 -0.42 28.88
N GLU A 529 -0.96 -0.46 28.25
CA GLU A 529 -0.84 -0.75 26.83
C GLU A 529 -1.45 -2.13 26.54
N LEU A 530 -2.25 -2.24 25.46
CA LEU A 530 -2.88 -3.51 25.06
C LEU A 530 -1.84 -4.62 24.88
N MET A 531 -0.64 -4.24 24.42
CA MET A 531 0.57 -5.06 24.41
C MET A 531 1.78 -4.13 24.45
N SER A 532 2.62 -4.29 25.46
CA SER A 532 3.81 -3.47 25.64
C SER A 532 4.95 -3.86 24.71
N GLN A 533 5.96 -3.01 24.56
CA GLN A 533 7.09 -3.25 23.65
C GLN A 533 7.85 -4.54 24.01
N ASP A 534 8.01 -4.83 25.30
CA ASP A 534 8.65 -6.04 25.83
C ASP A 534 7.80 -7.28 25.54
N GLU A 535 6.48 -7.21 25.72
CA GLU A 535 5.55 -8.29 25.38
C GLU A 535 5.59 -8.59 23.86
N ILE A 536 5.63 -7.55 23.01
CA ILE A 536 5.76 -7.70 21.56
C ILE A 536 7.10 -8.34 21.16
N ALA A 537 8.19 -7.96 21.85
CA ALA A 537 9.53 -8.48 21.56
C ALA A 537 9.69 -9.97 21.84
N VAL A 538 8.93 -10.51 22.79
CA VAL A 538 8.94 -11.95 23.18
C VAL A 538 7.74 -12.71 22.64
N MET A 539 6.99 -12.12 21.70
CA MET A 539 5.84 -12.75 21.08
C MET A 539 6.21 -14.10 20.47
N ASP A 540 5.36 -15.11 20.68
CA ASP A 540 5.52 -16.46 20.14
C ASP A 540 5.73 -16.43 18.61
N GLY A 541 6.66 -17.25 18.12
CA GLY A 541 7.04 -17.28 16.70
C GLY A 541 5.91 -17.73 15.75
N GLY A 542 4.85 -18.36 16.23
CA GLY A 542 3.65 -18.72 15.49
C GLY A 542 2.58 -17.64 15.46
N LYS A 543 2.74 -16.57 16.28
CA LYS A 543 1.77 -15.48 16.38
C LYS A 543 2.14 -14.27 15.52
N CYS A 544 1.14 -13.44 15.25
CA CYS A 544 1.29 -12.17 14.52
C CYS A 544 0.29 -11.13 15.03
N ILE A 545 0.60 -9.87 14.77
CA ILE A 545 -0.29 -8.74 15.04
C ILE A 545 -0.77 -8.19 13.71
N LEU A 546 -2.09 -8.11 13.54
CA LEU A 546 -2.73 -7.54 12.37
C LEU A 546 -3.45 -6.25 12.73
N GLN A 547 -3.17 -5.21 11.99
CA GLN A 547 -3.87 -3.93 12.05
C GLN A 547 -4.56 -3.68 10.71
N LEU A 548 -5.87 -3.42 10.73
CA LEU A 548 -6.66 -3.04 9.57
C LEU A 548 -7.35 -1.71 9.86
N ARG A 549 -7.23 -0.75 8.95
CA ARG A 549 -7.79 0.58 9.12
C ARG A 549 -9.30 0.54 9.47
N GLY A 550 -9.65 1.14 10.61
CA GLY A 550 -11.03 1.23 11.09
C GLY A 550 -11.58 -0.07 11.69
N VAL A 551 -10.71 -1.02 12.03
CA VAL A 551 -11.05 -2.27 12.73
C VAL A 551 -10.15 -2.38 13.96
N ARG A 552 -10.59 -3.10 14.99
CA ARG A 552 -9.75 -3.42 16.15
C ARG A 552 -8.57 -4.28 15.72
N PRO A 553 -7.39 -4.13 16.35
CA PRO A 553 -6.23 -4.96 16.02
C PRO A 553 -6.47 -6.43 16.42
N PHE A 554 -5.82 -7.35 15.73
CA PHE A 554 -5.91 -8.79 15.99
C PHE A 554 -4.57 -9.33 16.44
N PHE A 555 -4.60 -10.20 17.44
CA PHE A 555 -3.48 -11.03 17.85
C PHE A 555 -3.82 -12.47 17.45
N SER A 556 -3.26 -12.95 16.35
CA SER A 556 -3.70 -14.16 15.67
C SER A 556 -2.53 -15.09 15.35
N ASP A 557 -2.85 -16.33 14.96
CA ASP A 557 -1.86 -17.25 14.42
C ASP A 557 -1.45 -16.84 13.00
N LYS A 558 -0.17 -16.98 12.67
CA LYS A 558 0.32 -16.85 11.30
C LYS A 558 -0.38 -17.88 10.41
N TYR A 559 -0.57 -17.52 9.13
CA TYR A 559 -1.24 -18.42 8.20
C TYR A 559 -0.43 -19.71 7.97
N ASP A 560 -1.02 -20.86 8.31
CA ASP A 560 -0.42 -22.15 8.03
C ASP A 560 -0.63 -22.53 6.55
N ILE A 561 0.44 -22.46 5.77
CA ILE A 561 0.41 -22.74 4.34
C ILE A 561 -0.09 -24.16 4.01
N THR A 562 0.11 -25.14 4.92
CA THR A 562 -0.32 -26.53 4.71
C THR A 562 -1.84 -26.66 4.66
N LYS A 563 -2.57 -25.71 5.26
CA LYS A 563 -4.04 -25.66 5.24
C LYS A 563 -4.60 -25.03 3.96
N HIS A 564 -3.75 -24.51 3.08
CA HIS A 564 -4.22 -23.93 1.82
C HIS A 564 -4.65 -25.03 0.84
N PRO A 565 -5.83 -24.94 0.19
CA PRO A 565 -6.34 -25.99 -0.71
C PRO A 565 -5.41 -26.36 -1.86
N LYS A 566 -4.56 -25.40 -2.29
CA LYS A 566 -3.60 -25.59 -3.38
C LYS A 566 -2.20 -26.03 -2.93
N TYR A 567 -1.97 -26.24 -1.62
CA TYR A 567 -0.65 -26.63 -1.08
C TYR A 567 -0.07 -27.87 -1.75
N LYS A 568 -0.91 -28.85 -2.08
CA LYS A 568 -0.52 -30.09 -2.77
C LYS A 568 0.13 -29.90 -4.15
N TYR A 569 0.06 -28.69 -4.73
CA TYR A 569 0.64 -28.37 -6.03
C TYR A 569 1.99 -27.64 -5.93
N LEU A 570 2.48 -27.39 -4.72
CA LEU A 570 3.78 -26.78 -4.47
C LEU A 570 4.89 -27.83 -4.38
N SER A 571 6.12 -27.40 -4.64
CA SER A 571 7.30 -28.23 -4.43
C SER A 571 7.56 -28.55 -2.94
N ASP A 572 7.03 -27.74 -2.03
CA ASP A 572 7.04 -27.99 -0.58
C ASP A 572 6.29 -29.28 -0.22
N TYR A 573 5.24 -29.59 -0.96
CA TYR A 573 4.48 -30.82 -0.77
C TYR A 573 5.11 -32.02 -1.51
N ASP A 574 5.48 -31.84 -2.78
CA ASP A 574 6.13 -32.87 -3.61
C ASP A 574 7.18 -32.23 -4.52
N LYS A 575 8.43 -32.68 -4.42
CA LYS A 575 9.55 -32.22 -5.26
C LYS A 575 9.31 -32.33 -6.76
N LYS A 576 8.42 -33.21 -7.20
CA LYS A 576 7.96 -33.28 -8.61
C LYS A 576 7.29 -32.00 -9.09
N ASN A 577 6.80 -31.17 -8.17
CA ASN A 577 6.19 -29.88 -8.45
C ASN A 577 7.23 -28.73 -8.56
N THR A 578 8.52 -29.02 -8.50
CA THR A 578 9.55 -28.00 -8.71
C THR A 578 9.48 -27.47 -10.15
N PHE A 579 9.46 -26.15 -10.30
CA PHE A 579 9.44 -25.48 -11.60
C PHE A 579 10.84 -25.45 -12.20
N ASP A 580 10.96 -25.87 -13.47
CA ASP A 580 12.22 -25.89 -14.20
C ASP A 580 12.27 -24.68 -15.14
N ILE A 581 12.98 -23.64 -14.71
CA ILE A 581 13.11 -22.36 -15.46
C ILE A 581 13.76 -22.59 -16.82
N GLU A 582 14.82 -23.39 -16.90
CA GLU A 582 15.54 -23.59 -18.16
C GLU A 582 14.69 -24.29 -19.20
N LYS A 583 13.98 -25.34 -18.76
CA LYS A 583 13.05 -26.09 -19.63
C LYS A 583 11.88 -25.21 -20.08
N PHE A 584 11.40 -24.34 -19.19
CA PHE A 584 10.35 -23.38 -19.52
C PHE A 584 10.83 -22.37 -20.56
N LEU A 585 11.97 -21.72 -20.38
CA LEU A 585 12.51 -20.74 -21.32
C LEU A 585 12.83 -21.36 -22.69
N LYS A 586 13.39 -22.58 -22.73
CA LYS A 586 13.60 -23.31 -23.98
C LYS A 586 12.31 -23.55 -24.77
N ARG A 587 11.17 -23.77 -24.08
CA ARG A 587 9.85 -23.92 -24.73
C ARG A 587 9.31 -22.58 -25.25
N GLN A 588 9.64 -21.46 -24.58
CA GLN A 588 9.21 -20.13 -25.03
C GLN A 588 10.01 -19.62 -26.22
N ARG A 589 11.30 -19.92 -26.28
CA ARG A 589 12.15 -19.64 -27.43
C ARG A 589 11.70 -20.56 -28.58
N ARG A 590 10.80 -20.08 -29.43
CA ARG A 590 10.43 -20.79 -30.66
C ARG A 590 11.70 -20.96 -31.48
N PRO A 591 12.01 -22.18 -31.98
CA PRO A 591 13.05 -22.32 -32.99
C PRO A 591 12.64 -21.43 -34.17
N VAL A 592 13.55 -20.55 -34.58
CA VAL A 592 13.38 -19.84 -35.86
C VAL A 592 13.45 -20.95 -36.91
N ILE A 593 12.29 -21.36 -37.38
CA ILE A 593 12.20 -22.26 -38.55
C ILE A 593 12.56 -21.36 -39.72
N ILE A 594 13.83 -21.34 -40.11
CA ILE A 594 14.27 -20.80 -41.37
C ILE A 594 13.59 -21.71 -42.42
N LYS A 595 12.51 -21.25 -43.05
CA LYS A 595 11.94 -21.95 -44.18
C LYS A 595 12.99 -21.97 -45.29
N PRO A 596 13.22 -23.13 -45.94
CA PRO A 596 14.18 -23.21 -47.02
C PRO A 596 13.94 -22.24 -48.18
N ASP A 597 12.71 -21.68 -48.26
CA ASP A 597 12.26 -20.74 -49.28
C ASP A 597 12.61 -19.27 -48.98
N THR A 598 13.21 -18.94 -47.85
CA THR A 598 13.89 -17.67 -47.67
C THR A 598 15.28 -17.81 -48.33
N VAL A 599 15.28 -17.73 -49.62
CA VAL A 599 16.45 -17.65 -50.49
C VAL A 599 17.21 -16.38 -50.05
N PHE A 600 18.34 -16.56 -49.39
CA PHE A 600 19.37 -15.54 -49.42
C PHE A 600 19.91 -15.57 -50.85
N ASP A 601 19.70 -14.53 -51.63
CA ASP A 601 20.40 -14.33 -52.87
C ASP A 601 21.89 -14.21 -52.55
N TYR A 602 22.61 -15.28 -52.73
CA TYR A 602 24.08 -15.25 -52.72
C TYR A 602 24.53 -14.52 -53.98
N TYR A 603 24.95 -13.28 -53.83
CA TYR A 603 25.74 -12.64 -54.84
C TYR A 603 27.18 -13.17 -54.65
N GLU A 604 27.66 -14.04 -55.53
CA GLU A 604 29.08 -14.28 -55.68
C GLU A 604 29.67 -12.97 -56.20
N ILE A 605 30.38 -12.27 -55.31
CA ILE A 605 31.21 -11.12 -55.66
C ILE A 605 32.47 -11.72 -56.30
N ASP A 606 32.65 -11.58 -57.60
CA ASP A 606 33.88 -11.97 -58.26
C ASP A 606 35.09 -11.24 -57.64
N ALA A 607 36.19 -11.94 -57.42
CA ALA A 607 37.41 -11.37 -56.85
C ALA A 607 37.96 -10.15 -57.63
N ALA A 608 37.49 -9.94 -58.85
CA ALA A 608 37.78 -8.78 -59.69
C ALA A 608 37.02 -7.50 -59.22
N ASP A 609 35.81 -7.64 -58.66
CA ASP A 609 35.01 -6.49 -58.18
C ASP A 609 35.48 -5.93 -56.83
N LEU A 610 36.31 -6.69 -56.07
CA LEU A 610 36.95 -6.24 -54.81
C LEU A 610 38.18 -5.35 -55.01
N GLN A 611 38.70 -5.25 -56.23
CA GLN A 611 39.85 -4.37 -56.53
C GLN A 611 39.48 -2.96 -56.94
N GLU A 612 38.23 -2.68 -57.33
CA GLU A 612 37.73 -1.31 -57.66
C GLU A 612 37.30 -0.48 -56.44
N VAL A 613 37.22 -1.05 -55.23
CA VAL A 613 36.83 -0.33 -53.99
C VAL A 613 38.01 0.13 -53.15
N THR A 614 39.23 -0.17 -53.57
CA THR A 614 40.49 0.15 -52.86
C THR A 614 41.42 1.09 -53.61
N GLU A 615 40.96 1.83 -54.66
CA GLU A 615 41.68 2.98 -55.22
C GLU A 615 41.01 4.32 -54.88
#